data_5cbd184fc389733e6082035baf9f4b2d
#
_entry.id   5cbd184fc389733e6082035baf9f4b2d
#
_cell.length_a   1.000
_cell.length_b   1.000
_cell.length_c   1.000
_cell.angle_alpha   90.00
_cell.angle_beta   90.00
_cell.angle_gamma   90.00
#
_symmetry.space_group_name_H-M   'P 1'
#
loop_
_entity.id
_entity.type
_entity.pdbx_description
1 polymer ?
#
loop_
_entity_poly.entity_id
_entity_poly.type
_entity_poly.pdbx_seq_one_letter_code
_entity_poly.pdbx_strand_id
1 'polypeptide(L)'
;AAAELGNISDRRSYLLLEGKFGLPRLLTESSGLNSGFMIPQYTTAALVTENKTLCFPASADSIPTSLGQEDHVSMGSISGRKFNQVLGNLENILAVELMFGAQGLEFRRPAKCSKYVENAYNLIRTKVEKLEDDRLIGEDMLAIAELIRERKFEVI
;
A
#
# COMPACT_ATOMS: atom_id res chain seq x y z
N ALA A 1 9.07 1.65 12.07
CA ALA A 1 7.74 2.27 12.08
C ALA A 1 7.08 2.19 10.68
N ALA A 2 7.69 2.71 9.61
CA ALA A 2 7.12 2.70 8.26
C ALA A 2 6.80 1.27 7.76
N ALA A 3 7.72 0.32 7.96
CA ALA A 3 7.51 -1.08 7.62
C ALA A 3 6.34 -1.70 8.40
N GLU A 4 6.18 -1.32 9.68
CA GLU A 4 5.07 -1.81 10.51
C GLU A 4 3.73 -1.22 10.05
N LEU A 5 3.68 0.05 9.68
CA LEU A 5 2.48 0.64 9.08
C LEU A 5 2.05 -0.13 7.83
N GLY A 6 3.00 -0.50 6.96
CA GLY A 6 2.72 -1.34 5.79
C GLY A 6 2.14 -2.71 6.16
N ASN A 7 2.69 -3.36 7.19
CA ASN A 7 2.18 -4.63 7.69
C ASN A 7 0.74 -4.50 8.23
N ILE A 8 0.44 -3.44 8.98
CA ILE A 8 -0.92 -3.18 9.50
C ILE A 8 -1.88 -2.92 8.33
N SER A 9 -1.47 -2.14 7.33
CA SER A 9 -2.27 -1.83 6.14
C SER A 9 -2.61 -3.10 5.34
N ASP A 10 -1.63 -3.98 5.09
CA ASP A 10 -1.86 -5.27 4.43
C ASP A 10 -2.87 -6.13 5.22
N ARG A 11 -2.76 -6.17 6.57
CA ARG A 11 -3.71 -6.91 7.40
C ARG A 11 -5.14 -6.39 7.30
N ARG A 12 -5.33 -5.07 7.25
CA ARG A 12 -6.66 -4.47 7.03
C ARG A 12 -7.20 -4.79 5.65
N SER A 13 -6.37 -4.72 4.62
CA SER A 13 -6.70 -5.11 3.25
C SER A 13 -7.13 -6.57 3.17
N TYR A 14 -6.38 -7.47 3.79
CA TYR A 14 -6.72 -8.89 3.86
C TYR A 14 -8.10 -9.14 4.48
N LEU A 15 -8.44 -8.45 5.58
CA LEU A 15 -9.75 -8.59 6.24
C LEU A 15 -10.92 -8.22 5.31
N LEU A 16 -10.74 -7.24 4.42
CA LEU A 16 -11.77 -6.85 3.47
C LEU A 16 -12.06 -7.93 2.43
N LEU A 17 -11.10 -8.81 2.14
CA LEU A 17 -11.23 -9.87 1.13
C LEU A 17 -11.91 -11.14 1.63
N GLU A 18 -12.08 -11.29 2.94
CA GLU A 18 -12.55 -12.55 3.54
C GLU A 18 -14.05 -12.85 3.29
N GLY A 19 -14.80 -11.92 2.71
CA GLY A 19 -16.25 -12.09 2.52
C GLY A 19 -17.04 -11.98 3.83
N LYS A 20 -16.54 -11.19 4.78
CA LYS A 20 -17.16 -10.91 6.07
C LYS A 20 -17.87 -9.56 6.07
N PHE A 21 -18.68 -9.32 7.11
CA PHE A 21 -19.37 -8.05 7.33
C PHE A 21 -20.25 -7.60 6.14
N GLY A 22 -20.80 -8.55 5.38
CA GLY A 22 -21.65 -8.26 4.22
C GLY A 22 -20.90 -7.75 2.99
N LEU A 23 -19.57 -7.90 2.94
CA LEU A 23 -18.78 -7.71 1.73
C LEU A 23 -18.65 -9.04 0.98
N PRO A 24 -18.62 -9.05 -0.36
CA PRO A 24 -18.33 -10.25 -1.11
C PRO A 24 -16.86 -10.65 -0.97
N ARG A 25 -16.57 -11.95 -1.10
CA ARG A 25 -15.19 -12.45 -1.12
C ARG A 25 -14.43 -11.81 -2.27
N LEU A 26 -13.16 -11.44 -2.01
CA LEU A 26 -12.27 -10.81 -2.98
C LEU A 26 -12.82 -9.50 -3.55
N LEU A 27 -13.81 -8.88 -2.88
CA LEU A 27 -14.49 -7.64 -3.30
C LEU A 27 -15.01 -7.69 -4.74
N THR A 28 -15.52 -8.85 -5.17
CA THR A 28 -16.17 -9.06 -6.47
C THR A 28 -17.45 -9.85 -6.32
N GLU A 29 -18.49 -9.51 -7.10
CA GLU A 29 -19.76 -10.24 -7.10
C GLU A 29 -19.62 -11.63 -7.75
N SER A 30 -18.70 -11.78 -8.71
CA SER A 30 -18.47 -12.97 -9.49
C SER A 30 -17.23 -13.76 -9.01
N SER A 31 -17.08 -13.92 -7.70
CA SER A 31 -15.95 -14.69 -7.13
C SER A 31 -15.99 -16.14 -7.66
N GLY A 32 -14.87 -16.59 -8.19
CA GLY A 32 -14.74 -17.89 -8.87
C GLY A 32 -14.69 -17.79 -10.40
N LEU A 33 -15.38 -16.80 -10.99
CA LEU A 33 -15.17 -16.39 -12.38
C LEU A 33 -14.09 -15.34 -12.47
N ASN A 34 -14.17 -14.32 -11.59
CA ASN A 34 -13.20 -13.26 -11.44
C ASN A 34 -12.30 -13.49 -10.21
N SER A 35 -11.03 -13.14 -10.31
CA SER A 35 -10.07 -13.14 -9.21
C SER A 35 -10.26 -11.94 -8.28
N GLY A 36 -10.87 -10.87 -8.79
CA GLY A 36 -11.09 -9.63 -8.06
C GLY A 36 -9.80 -9.06 -7.50
N PHE A 37 -9.79 -8.71 -6.21
CA PHE A 37 -8.63 -8.12 -5.57
C PHE A 37 -7.64 -9.13 -4.95
N MET A 38 -7.69 -10.41 -5.35
CA MET A 38 -6.76 -11.42 -4.86
C MET A 38 -5.30 -11.06 -5.21
N ILE A 39 -5.02 -10.72 -6.46
CA ILE A 39 -3.65 -10.45 -6.94
C ILE A 39 -3.04 -9.19 -6.31
N PRO A 40 -3.74 -8.05 -6.17
CA PRO A 40 -3.21 -6.91 -5.43
C PRO A 40 -2.82 -7.21 -3.99
N GLN A 41 -3.51 -8.13 -3.31
CA GLN A 41 -3.12 -8.56 -1.97
C GLN A 41 -1.79 -9.34 -1.97
N TYR A 42 -1.53 -10.17 -2.98
CA TYR A 42 -0.20 -10.79 -3.15
C TYR A 42 0.89 -9.73 -3.34
N THR A 43 0.60 -8.65 -4.04
CA THR A 43 1.54 -7.53 -4.21
C THR A 43 1.86 -6.88 -2.86
N THR A 44 0.86 -6.57 -2.04
CA THR A 44 1.09 -5.99 -0.71
C THR A 44 1.86 -6.94 0.20
N ALA A 45 1.56 -8.23 0.18
CA ALA A 45 2.29 -9.24 0.95
C ALA A 45 3.77 -9.32 0.54
N ALA A 46 4.07 -9.23 -0.76
CA ALA A 46 5.44 -9.20 -1.28
C ALA A 46 6.19 -7.95 -0.80
N LEU A 47 5.56 -6.76 -0.91
CA LEU A 47 6.14 -5.49 -0.46
C LEU A 47 6.37 -5.45 1.07
N VAL A 48 5.44 -6.01 1.86
CA VAL A 48 5.63 -6.17 3.31
C VAL A 48 6.81 -7.08 3.62
N THR A 49 6.97 -8.18 2.87
CA THR A 49 8.10 -9.10 3.03
C THR A 49 9.42 -8.43 2.66
N GLU A 50 9.45 -7.67 1.58
CA GLU A 50 10.63 -6.89 1.19
C GLU A 50 10.99 -5.86 2.26
N ASN A 51 10.02 -5.14 2.80
CA ASN A 51 10.24 -4.19 3.90
C ASN A 51 10.90 -4.85 5.12
N LYS A 52 10.58 -6.10 5.45
CA LYS A 52 11.24 -6.83 6.54
C LYS A 52 12.73 -7.01 6.27
N THR A 53 13.12 -7.34 5.04
CA THR A 53 14.53 -7.48 4.67
C THR A 53 15.26 -6.13 4.70
N LEU A 54 14.59 -5.05 4.28
CA LEU A 54 15.12 -3.69 4.32
C LEU A 54 15.31 -3.16 5.75
N CYS A 55 14.59 -3.71 6.74
CA CYS A 55 14.75 -3.35 8.15
C CYS A 55 16.01 -3.91 8.79
N PHE A 56 16.77 -4.80 8.12
CA PHE A 56 18.06 -5.23 8.66
C PHE A 56 18.99 -4.03 8.84
N PRO A 57 19.64 -3.86 10.01
CA PRO A 57 20.41 -2.65 10.31
C PRO A 57 21.55 -2.43 9.31
N ALA A 58 21.60 -1.25 8.68
CA ALA A 58 22.74 -0.83 7.86
C ALA A 58 23.85 -0.20 8.68
N SER A 59 23.65 -0.01 9.99
CA SER A 59 24.60 0.52 10.97
C SER A 59 25.33 -0.58 11.75
N ALA A 60 25.19 -1.86 11.34
CA ALA A 60 25.77 -2.98 12.08
C ALA A 60 27.29 -3.09 11.94
N ASP A 61 27.89 -2.39 11.00
CA ASP A 61 29.30 -2.45 10.71
C ASP A 61 29.88 -1.07 10.33
N SER A 62 31.19 -0.95 10.45
CA SER A 62 31.96 0.21 10.02
C SER A 62 33.23 -0.27 9.31
N ILE A 63 33.56 0.38 8.20
CA ILE A 63 34.70 0.02 7.36
C ILE A 63 35.69 1.19 7.33
N PRO A 64 36.96 1.00 7.73
CA PRO A 64 37.98 2.04 7.64
C PRO A 64 38.16 2.53 6.20
N THR A 65 38.32 3.83 6.03
CA THR A 65 38.56 4.47 4.73
C THR A 65 39.78 5.39 4.80
N SER A 66 40.22 5.93 3.65
CA SER A 66 41.34 6.86 3.54
C SER A 66 42.64 6.33 4.21
N LEU A 67 43.01 5.06 3.93
CA LEU A 67 44.18 4.38 4.50
C LEU A 67 44.20 4.36 6.05
N GLY A 68 43.01 4.34 6.67
CA GLY A 68 42.84 4.28 8.12
C GLY A 68 42.77 5.66 8.78
N GLN A 69 42.69 6.73 8.00
CA GLN A 69 42.47 8.07 8.56
C GLN A 69 41.06 8.16 9.19
N GLU A 70 40.06 7.53 8.55
CA GLU A 70 38.76 7.31 9.15
C GLU A 70 38.66 5.84 9.53
N ASP A 71 38.75 5.53 10.80
CA ASP A 71 38.70 4.19 11.37
C ASP A 71 37.26 3.78 11.71
N HIS A 72 36.38 4.73 11.95
CA HIS A 72 34.96 4.52 12.23
C HIS A 72 34.10 5.49 11.43
N VAL A 73 33.55 5.01 10.32
CA VAL A 73 32.80 5.82 9.35
C VAL A 73 31.32 5.49 9.39
N SER A 74 30.47 6.52 9.44
CA SER A 74 29.02 6.32 9.28
C SER A 74 28.66 6.03 7.84
N MET A 75 28.00 4.87 7.60
CA MET A 75 27.42 4.51 6.31
C MET A 75 25.93 4.91 6.21
N GLY A 76 25.58 6.08 6.78
CA GLY A 76 24.21 6.57 6.85
C GLY A 76 23.48 6.70 5.51
N SER A 77 24.21 6.90 4.41
CA SER A 77 23.65 6.90 3.05
C SER A 77 23.00 5.57 2.67
N ILE A 78 23.52 4.44 3.18
CA ILE A 78 22.92 3.12 2.96
C ILE A 78 21.56 3.02 3.69
N SER A 79 21.53 3.48 4.95
CA SER A 79 20.28 3.53 5.73
C SER A 79 19.25 4.43 5.05
N GLY A 80 19.65 5.59 4.53
CA GLY A 80 18.78 6.52 3.81
C GLY A 80 18.18 5.89 2.55
N ARG A 81 18.98 5.18 1.74
CA ARG A 81 18.49 4.47 0.56
C ARG A 81 17.48 3.37 0.91
N LYS A 82 17.78 2.56 1.93
CA LYS A 82 16.86 1.53 2.42
C LYS A 82 15.56 2.14 2.92
N PHE A 83 15.62 3.24 3.65
CA PHE A 83 14.44 3.95 4.13
C PHE A 83 13.57 4.47 2.97
N ASN A 84 14.18 5.05 1.94
CA ASN A 84 13.44 5.49 0.75
C ASN A 84 12.73 4.33 0.04
N GLN A 85 13.35 3.14 -0.04
CA GLN A 85 12.69 1.95 -0.57
C GLN A 85 11.48 1.53 0.29
N VAL A 86 11.64 1.52 1.62
CA VAL A 86 10.54 1.22 2.55
C VAL A 86 9.38 2.21 2.39
N LEU A 87 9.67 3.51 2.19
CA LEU A 87 8.64 4.52 1.95
C LEU A 87 7.90 4.29 0.62
N GLY A 88 8.63 4.01 -0.46
CA GLY A 88 8.01 3.70 -1.75
C GLY A 88 7.13 2.45 -1.70
N ASN A 89 7.57 1.41 -0.99
CA ASN A 89 6.75 0.22 -0.75
C ASN A 89 5.50 0.54 0.08
N LEU A 90 5.65 1.36 1.13
CA LEU A 90 4.53 1.79 1.97
C LEU A 90 3.49 2.57 1.17
N GLU A 91 3.89 3.49 0.30
CA GLU A 91 2.99 4.23 -0.58
C GLU A 91 2.14 3.29 -1.45
N ASN A 92 2.76 2.27 -2.04
CA ASN A 92 2.06 1.27 -2.86
C ASN A 92 1.12 0.39 -2.01
N ILE A 93 1.52 -0.01 -0.82
CA ILE A 93 0.69 -0.79 0.11
C ILE A 93 -0.55 0.03 0.51
N LEU A 94 -0.36 1.30 0.87
CA LEU A 94 -1.47 2.21 1.22
C LEU A 94 -2.39 2.48 0.01
N ALA A 95 -1.84 2.58 -1.19
CA ALA A 95 -2.63 2.73 -2.41
C ALA A 95 -3.58 1.54 -2.62
N VAL A 96 -3.10 0.32 -2.39
CA VAL A 96 -3.92 -0.90 -2.47
C VAL A 96 -4.99 -0.89 -1.37
N GLU A 97 -4.67 -0.51 -0.14
CA GLU A 97 -5.67 -0.40 0.95
C GLU A 97 -6.77 0.61 0.60
N LEU A 98 -6.41 1.78 0.08
CA LEU A 98 -7.37 2.80 -0.37
C LEU A 98 -8.25 2.28 -1.51
N MET A 99 -7.68 1.57 -2.46
CA MET A 99 -8.41 0.94 -3.56
C MET A 99 -9.40 -0.11 -3.06
N PHE A 100 -9.01 -0.97 -2.12
CA PHE A 100 -9.89 -1.96 -1.49
C PHE A 100 -10.99 -1.29 -0.68
N GLY A 101 -10.67 -0.24 0.07
CA GLY A 101 -11.66 0.55 0.80
C GLY A 101 -12.70 1.17 -0.13
N ALA A 102 -12.25 1.79 -1.23
CA ALA A 102 -13.15 2.38 -2.23
C ALA A 102 -14.05 1.32 -2.87
N GLN A 103 -13.53 0.14 -3.20
CA GLN A 103 -14.32 -0.97 -3.73
C GLN A 103 -15.30 -1.52 -2.70
N GLY A 104 -14.87 -1.67 -1.44
CA GLY A 104 -15.76 -2.12 -0.35
C GLY A 104 -16.94 -1.19 -0.13
N LEU A 105 -16.77 0.12 -0.32
CA LEU A 105 -17.84 1.11 -0.20
C LEU A 105 -18.92 0.96 -1.29
N GLU A 106 -18.58 0.45 -2.49
CA GLU A 106 -19.57 0.17 -3.54
C GLU A 106 -20.64 -0.82 -3.05
N PHE A 107 -20.22 -1.85 -2.32
CA PHE A 107 -21.12 -2.87 -1.78
C PHE A 107 -21.93 -2.37 -0.56
N ARG A 108 -21.66 -1.18 -0.08
CA ARG A 108 -22.38 -0.54 1.02
C ARG A 108 -23.38 0.51 0.56
N ARG A 109 -23.38 0.86 -0.73
CA ARG A 109 -24.34 1.82 -1.28
C ARG A 109 -25.77 1.29 -1.13
N PRO A 110 -26.78 2.15 -0.80
CA PRO A 110 -26.74 3.62 -0.78
C PRO A 110 -26.27 4.24 0.56
N ALA A 111 -25.76 3.47 1.53
CA ALA A 111 -25.24 4.02 2.77
C ALA A 111 -24.10 5.02 2.50
N LYS A 112 -24.05 6.09 3.27
CA LYS A 112 -23.05 7.15 3.15
C LYS A 112 -22.09 7.10 4.33
N CYS A 113 -20.83 7.43 4.05
CA CYS A 113 -19.79 7.61 5.05
C CYS A 113 -19.75 9.06 5.58
N SER A 114 -18.80 9.35 6.46
CA SER A 114 -18.48 10.72 6.84
C SER A 114 -18.03 11.52 5.61
N LYS A 115 -18.16 12.84 5.67
CA LYS A 115 -17.75 13.75 4.59
C LYS A 115 -16.32 13.51 4.11
N TYR A 116 -15.40 13.30 5.05
CA TYR A 116 -13.98 13.06 4.71
C TYR A 116 -13.78 11.74 3.94
N VAL A 117 -14.42 10.66 4.36
CA VAL A 117 -14.35 9.37 3.67
C VAL A 117 -15.01 9.44 2.29
N GLU A 118 -16.14 10.13 2.15
CA GLU A 118 -16.77 10.33 0.83
C GLU A 118 -15.87 11.16 -0.11
N ASN A 119 -15.20 12.18 0.41
CA ASN A 119 -14.28 12.98 -0.39
C ASN A 119 -13.08 12.15 -0.85
N ALA A 120 -12.50 11.34 0.03
CA ALA A 120 -11.40 10.41 -0.32
C ALA A 120 -11.87 9.38 -1.38
N TYR A 121 -13.04 8.77 -1.19
CA TYR A 121 -13.65 7.88 -2.15
C TYR A 121 -13.82 8.56 -3.52
N ASN A 122 -14.41 9.76 -3.56
CA ASN A 122 -14.62 10.51 -4.79
C ASN A 122 -13.29 10.82 -5.48
N LEU A 123 -12.26 11.23 -4.73
CA LEU A 123 -10.93 11.48 -5.26
C LEU A 123 -10.33 10.23 -5.92
N ILE A 124 -10.41 9.07 -5.27
CA ILE A 124 -9.96 7.80 -5.83
C ILE A 124 -10.71 7.50 -7.13
N ARG A 125 -12.04 7.69 -7.15
CA ARG A 125 -12.88 7.43 -8.32
C ARG A 125 -12.63 8.38 -9.49
N THR A 126 -11.95 9.50 -9.30
CA THR A 126 -11.47 10.31 -10.43
C THR A 126 -10.35 9.65 -11.24
N LYS A 127 -9.66 8.66 -10.67
CA LYS A 127 -8.51 7.98 -11.26
C LYS A 127 -8.74 6.50 -11.52
N VAL A 128 -9.53 5.86 -10.68
CA VAL A 128 -9.71 4.41 -10.68
C VAL A 128 -11.20 4.07 -10.67
N GLU A 129 -11.65 3.39 -11.69
CA GLU A 129 -13.03 2.94 -11.80
C GLU A 129 -13.32 1.76 -10.85
N LYS A 130 -14.62 1.53 -10.57
CA LYS A 130 -15.07 0.32 -9.89
C LYS A 130 -14.58 -0.92 -10.66
N LEU A 131 -14.11 -1.93 -9.94
CA LEU A 131 -13.77 -3.22 -10.53
C LEU A 131 -15.06 -4.04 -10.66
N GLU A 132 -15.49 -4.29 -11.89
CA GLU A 132 -16.60 -5.20 -12.22
C GLU A 132 -16.05 -6.52 -12.71
N ASP A 133 -15.12 -6.49 -13.66
CA ASP A 133 -14.40 -7.65 -14.20
C ASP A 133 -12.89 -7.49 -14.02
N ASP A 134 -12.17 -8.60 -14.06
CA ASP A 134 -10.71 -8.61 -13.92
C ASP A 134 -10.04 -7.75 -14.99
N ARG A 135 -9.10 -6.90 -14.59
CA ARG A 135 -8.29 -6.04 -15.46
C ARG A 135 -6.87 -5.86 -14.92
N LEU A 136 -6.03 -5.11 -15.60
CA LEU A 136 -4.68 -4.74 -15.13
C LEU A 136 -4.76 -3.73 -13.98
N ILE A 137 -4.77 -4.22 -12.75
CA ILE A 137 -4.93 -3.40 -11.52
C ILE A 137 -3.64 -2.65 -11.15
N GLY A 138 -2.48 -3.02 -11.72
CA GLY A 138 -1.21 -2.36 -11.43
C GLY A 138 -1.22 -0.86 -11.75
N GLU A 139 -1.86 -0.46 -12.83
CA GLU A 139 -2.01 0.96 -13.22
C GLU A 139 -2.90 1.71 -12.23
N ASP A 140 -3.97 1.09 -11.76
CA ASP A 140 -4.86 1.64 -10.73
C ASP A 140 -4.10 1.90 -9.43
N MET A 141 -3.28 0.94 -9.00
CA MET A 141 -2.43 1.09 -7.81
C MET A 141 -1.46 2.26 -7.96
N LEU A 142 -0.77 2.36 -9.09
CA LEU A 142 0.18 3.44 -9.34
C LEU A 142 -0.50 4.83 -9.38
N ALA A 143 -1.69 4.92 -9.96
CA ALA A 143 -2.46 6.17 -9.99
C ALA A 143 -2.85 6.65 -8.58
N ILE A 144 -3.23 5.74 -7.68
CA ILE A 144 -3.54 6.10 -6.28
C ILE A 144 -2.24 6.42 -5.52
N ALA A 145 -1.15 5.69 -5.74
CA ALA A 145 0.15 5.99 -5.14
C ALA A 145 0.64 7.40 -5.51
N GLU A 146 0.38 7.84 -6.74
CA GLU A 146 0.68 9.21 -7.16
C GLU A 146 -0.14 10.25 -6.38
N LEU A 147 -1.44 10.01 -6.16
CA LEU A 147 -2.27 10.89 -5.31
C LEU A 147 -1.72 11.01 -3.88
N ILE A 148 -1.16 9.93 -3.33
CA ILE A 148 -0.50 9.93 -2.02
C ILE A 148 0.75 10.80 -2.06
N ARG A 149 1.64 10.62 -3.05
CA ARG A 149 2.88 11.41 -3.22
C ARG A 149 2.61 12.89 -3.42
N GLU A 150 1.54 13.21 -4.15
CA GLU A 150 1.08 14.58 -4.37
C GLU A 150 0.33 15.17 -3.16
N ARG A 151 0.18 14.43 -2.08
CA ARG A 151 -0.50 14.86 -0.84
C ARG A 151 -1.95 15.28 -1.04
N LYS A 152 -2.64 14.72 -2.04
CA LYS A 152 -4.02 15.09 -2.39
C LYS A 152 -5.03 14.74 -1.29
N PHE A 153 -4.73 13.76 -0.44
CA PHE A 153 -5.58 13.37 0.68
C PHE A 153 -5.49 14.29 1.90
N GLU A 154 -4.55 15.23 1.95
CA GLU A 154 -4.39 16.17 3.07
C GLU A 154 -5.35 17.37 3.02
N VAL A 155 -5.94 17.64 1.86
CA VAL A 155 -6.85 18.77 1.61
C VAL A 155 -8.32 18.37 1.49
N ILE A 156 -8.66 17.17 1.97
CA ILE A 156 -10.02 16.60 1.85
C ILE A 156 -10.93 17.01 3.00
#